data_109b3e1b338db2f6f37cffe722cdb012
#
_entry.id   109b3e1b338db2f6f37cffe722cdb012
#
_cell.length_a   1.000
_cell.length_b   1.000
_cell.length_c   1.000
_cell.angle_alpha   90.00
_cell.angle_beta   90.00
_cell.angle_gamma   90.00
#
_symmetry.space_group_name_H-M   'P 1'
#
loop_
_entity.id
_entity.type
_entity.pdbx_description
1 polymer ?
#
loop_
_entity_poly.entity_id
_entity_poly.type
_entity_poly.pdbx_seq_one_letter_code
_entity_poly.pdbx_strand_id
1 'polypeptide(L)'
;MDSNLLPLVSCICVTHRKPLLLKRAIDCFLAQTYQNKQLIILYEDHDFATCDFIETENLPANIKPVKVPGFPKETLGTLRNIAINEADGLYVCQWDDDDWYHNNRLLCQYEAIIAAKVSGSILTQWLVFDGESGRAFKSNIRNWEGSVMCKKDLVLEKGYDNVSKGEDTGLIDYLIEKEYLTFMNDMAGLYIYIYHGCNTWAYNHFNAIFDCSEEIFMHSDFISKILNGAIPIAEASQFLSNYLTVKTDNVTYTLLE
;
A
#
# COMPACT_ATOMS: atom_id res chain seq x y z
N MET A 1 -15.29 15.48 -23.78
CA MET A 1 -14.91 14.74 -22.58
C MET A 1 -14.04 15.69 -21.79
N ASP A 2 -14.47 16.08 -20.58
CA ASP A 2 -13.70 16.98 -19.72
C ASP A 2 -12.35 16.34 -19.40
N SER A 3 -11.29 16.90 -19.97
CA SER A 3 -9.91 16.39 -19.90
C SER A 3 -9.22 16.61 -18.53
N ASN A 4 -9.99 16.96 -17.49
CA ASN A 4 -9.46 17.36 -16.18
C ASN A 4 -9.89 16.46 -15.01
N LEU A 5 -10.62 15.36 -15.22
CA LEU A 5 -10.94 14.45 -14.13
C LEU A 5 -9.85 13.38 -14.01
N LEU A 6 -9.17 13.33 -12.86
CA LEU A 6 -8.24 12.25 -12.54
C LEU A 6 -8.97 10.90 -12.66
N PRO A 7 -8.36 9.83 -13.21
CA PRO A 7 -9.00 8.52 -13.29
C PRO A 7 -9.27 7.95 -11.89
N LEU A 8 -10.27 7.09 -11.76
CA LEU A 8 -10.53 6.40 -10.50
C LEU A 8 -9.40 5.40 -10.20
N VAL A 9 -8.85 5.47 -8.98
CA VAL A 9 -7.91 4.51 -8.42
C VAL A 9 -8.63 3.70 -7.35
N SER A 10 -8.63 2.37 -7.47
CA SER A 10 -9.16 1.45 -6.45
C SER A 10 -8.00 0.86 -5.64
N CYS A 11 -7.96 1.19 -4.36
CA CYS A 11 -7.07 0.54 -3.40
C CYS A 11 -7.64 -0.82 -3.01
N ILE A 12 -6.83 -1.88 -3.05
CA ILE A 12 -7.24 -3.27 -2.81
C ILE A 12 -6.70 -3.71 -1.45
N CYS A 13 -7.61 -3.90 -0.51
CA CYS A 13 -7.31 -4.27 0.88
C CYS A 13 -7.97 -5.61 1.21
N VAL A 14 -7.17 -6.63 1.50
CA VAL A 14 -7.63 -7.90 2.07
C VAL A 14 -7.27 -7.91 3.54
N THR A 15 -8.23 -8.20 4.42
CA THR A 15 -8.03 -8.14 5.87
C THR A 15 -8.50 -9.40 6.57
N HIS A 16 -7.86 -9.73 7.69
CA HIS A 16 -8.26 -10.85 8.56
C HIS A 16 -7.90 -10.59 10.03
N ARG A 17 -8.90 -10.44 10.88
CA ARG A 17 -8.79 -10.32 12.35
C ARG A 17 -7.90 -9.19 12.87
N LYS A 18 -7.80 -8.09 12.13
CA LYS A 18 -6.97 -6.94 12.49
C LYS A 18 -7.74 -5.60 12.46
N PRO A 19 -8.92 -5.45 13.12
CA PRO A 19 -9.78 -4.27 12.97
C PRO A 19 -9.07 -2.95 13.33
N LEU A 20 -8.17 -2.93 14.32
CA LEU A 20 -7.44 -1.70 14.70
C LEU A 20 -6.39 -1.31 13.64
N LEU A 21 -5.72 -2.28 13.02
CA LEU A 21 -4.77 -2.01 11.94
C LEU A 21 -5.52 -1.59 10.67
N LEU A 22 -6.61 -2.27 10.34
CA LEU A 22 -7.52 -1.89 9.27
C LEU A 22 -8.03 -0.45 9.42
N LYS A 23 -8.39 -0.04 10.65
CA LYS A 23 -8.79 1.36 10.89
C LYS A 23 -7.69 2.33 10.50
N ARG A 24 -6.43 2.07 10.87
CA ARG A 24 -5.29 2.91 10.47
C ARG A 24 -5.13 2.95 8.95
N ALA A 25 -5.24 1.82 8.27
CA ALA A 25 -5.16 1.75 6.80
C ALA A 25 -6.29 2.55 6.14
N ILE A 26 -7.52 2.50 6.69
CA ILE A 26 -8.65 3.32 6.27
C ILE A 26 -8.36 4.81 6.50
N ASP A 27 -7.86 5.20 7.65
CA ASP A 27 -7.53 6.60 7.96
C ASP A 27 -6.47 7.14 6.98
N CYS A 28 -5.44 6.34 6.65
CA CYS A 28 -4.46 6.67 5.62
C CYS A 28 -5.08 6.80 4.22
N PHE A 29 -6.03 5.95 3.87
CA PHE A 29 -6.77 6.05 2.60
C PHE A 29 -7.61 7.33 2.53
N LEU A 30 -8.35 7.65 3.57
CA LEU A 30 -9.17 8.86 3.63
C LEU A 30 -8.33 10.13 3.54
N ALA A 31 -7.14 10.13 4.13
CA ALA A 31 -6.20 11.24 4.10
C ALA A 31 -5.50 11.44 2.74
N GLN A 32 -5.63 10.51 1.77
CA GLN A 32 -4.98 10.65 0.45
C GLN A 32 -5.43 11.93 -0.27
N THR A 33 -4.47 12.70 -0.76
CA THR A 33 -4.71 13.94 -1.53
C THR A 33 -5.27 13.67 -2.94
N TYR A 34 -5.04 12.49 -3.49
CA TYR A 34 -5.69 12.04 -4.72
C TYR A 34 -7.19 11.87 -4.48
N GLN A 35 -8.04 12.64 -5.16
CA GLN A 35 -9.47 12.74 -4.81
C GLN A 35 -10.34 11.61 -5.37
N ASN A 36 -10.09 11.19 -6.63
CA ASN A 36 -10.93 10.18 -7.29
C ASN A 36 -10.43 8.77 -6.93
N LYS A 37 -10.75 8.32 -5.71
CA LYS A 37 -10.26 7.08 -5.11
C LYS A 37 -11.38 6.24 -4.50
N GLN A 38 -11.21 4.93 -4.53
CA GLN A 38 -12.07 3.92 -3.91
C GLN A 38 -11.22 2.97 -3.08
N LEU A 39 -11.73 2.48 -1.94
CA LEU A 39 -11.11 1.40 -1.17
C LEU A 39 -12.03 0.18 -1.21
N ILE A 40 -11.52 -0.95 -1.69
CA ILE A 40 -12.18 -2.25 -1.61
C ILE A 40 -11.62 -2.95 -0.37
N ILE A 41 -12.47 -3.26 0.61
CA ILE A 41 -12.09 -4.02 1.81
C ILE A 41 -12.71 -5.40 1.70
N LEU A 42 -11.90 -6.41 1.40
CA LEU A 42 -12.36 -7.78 1.31
C LEU A 42 -12.03 -8.54 2.60
N TYR A 43 -13.03 -9.22 3.15
CA TYR A 43 -12.93 -10.00 4.38
C TYR A 43 -13.85 -11.23 4.35
N GLU A 44 -13.52 -12.23 5.15
CA GLU A 44 -14.26 -13.48 5.22
C GLU A 44 -15.38 -13.42 6.28
N ASP A 45 -16.50 -14.07 6.03
CA ASP A 45 -17.72 -14.04 6.87
C ASP A 45 -17.53 -14.63 8.28
N HIS A 46 -16.53 -15.49 8.49
CA HIS A 46 -16.17 -16.06 9.79
C HIS A 46 -15.18 -15.20 10.60
N ASP A 47 -14.74 -14.08 10.04
CA ASP A 47 -13.97 -13.06 10.76
C ASP A 47 -14.91 -12.10 11.49
N PHE A 48 -15.44 -12.56 12.63
CA PHE A 48 -16.42 -11.81 13.39
C PHE A 48 -15.92 -10.45 13.87
N ALA A 49 -14.62 -10.33 14.17
CA ALA A 49 -14.04 -9.06 14.62
C ALA A 49 -14.06 -8.00 13.50
N THR A 50 -13.71 -8.39 12.28
CA THR A 50 -13.80 -7.50 11.11
C THR A 50 -15.26 -7.26 10.71
N CYS A 51 -16.14 -8.27 10.76
CA CYS A 51 -17.57 -8.10 10.51
C CYS A 51 -18.18 -7.04 11.43
N ASP A 52 -17.96 -7.16 12.74
CA ASP A 52 -18.47 -6.22 13.75
C ASP A 52 -17.92 -4.81 13.53
N PHE A 53 -16.63 -4.69 13.25
CA PHE A 53 -15.99 -3.41 12.91
C PHE A 53 -16.65 -2.75 11.68
N ILE A 54 -16.81 -3.47 10.57
CA ILE A 54 -17.42 -2.95 9.34
C ILE A 54 -18.90 -2.56 9.53
N GLU A 55 -19.65 -3.31 10.34
CA GLU A 55 -21.07 -3.04 10.61
C GLU A 55 -21.27 -1.86 11.57
N THR A 56 -20.30 -1.59 12.44
CA THR A 56 -20.40 -0.49 13.43
C THR A 56 -19.78 0.83 12.94
N GLU A 57 -18.79 0.78 12.03
CA GLU A 57 -18.18 1.98 11.48
C GLU A 57 -19.06 2.62 10.40
N ASN A 58 -19.18 3.94 10.45
CA ASN A 58 -19.88 4.70 9.41
C ASN A 58 -18.94 4.97 8.22
N LEU A 59 -18.72 3.94 7.39
CA LEU A 59 -17.80 4.02 6.27
C LEU A 59 -18.34 4.96 5.17
N PRO A 60 -17.50 5.88 4.62
CA PRO A 60 -17.88 6.71 3.50
C PRO A 60 -18.19 5.92 2.22
N ALA A 61 -18.97 6.51 1.32
CA ALA A 61 -19.46 5.84 0.10
C ALA A 61 -18.35 5.38 -0.87
N ASN A 62 -17.15 5.92 -0.75
CA ASN A 62 -15.98 5.51 -1.54
C ASN A 62 -15.19 4.34 -0.90
N ILE A 63 -15.71 3.75 0.17
CA ILE A 63 -15.21 2.52 0.77
C ILE A 63 -16.25 1.43 0.54
N LYS A 64 -15.86 0.38 -0.19
CA LYS A 64 -16.72 -0.76 -0.54
C LYS A 64 -16.28 -2.01 0.24
N PRO A 65 -17.01 -2.40 1.30
CA PRO A 65 -16.79 -3.68 1.95
C PRO A 65 -17.29 -4.83 1.08
N VAL A 66 -16.50 -5.89 0.99
CA VAL A 66 -16.80 -7.11 0.23
C VAL A 66 -16.65 -8.30 1.17
N LYS A 67 -17.78 -8.88 1.60
CA LYS A 67 -17.83 -10.06 2.45
C LYS A 67 -17.84 -11.32 1.57
N VAL A 68 -16.94 -12.25 1.81
CA VAL A 68 -16.85 -13.52 1.09
C VAL A 68 -17.01 -14.71 2.05
N PRO A 69 -17.42 -15.90 1.57
CA PRO A 69 -17.42 -17.11 2.38
C PRO A 69 -16.01 -17.44 2.89
N GLY A 70 -15.88 -17.77 4.16
CA GLY A 70 -14.60 -18.17 4.75
C GLY A 70 -14.30 -19.66 4.66
N PHE A 71 -15.20 -20.45 4.04
CA PHE A 71 -15.02 -21.87 3.80
C PHE A 71 -15.51 -22.27 2.41
N PRO A 72 -14.70 -23.03 1.61
CA PRO A 72 -13.33 -23.42 1.90
C PRO A 72 -12.41 -22.21 2.04
N LYS A 73 -11.32 -22.35 2.83
CA LYS A 73 -10.34 -21.26 3.03
C LYS A 73 -9.62 -20.97 1.71
N GLU A 74 -9.73 -19.73 1.27
CA GLU A 74 -9.05 -19.25 0.08
C GLU A 74 -7.63 -18.75 0.40
N THR A 75 -6.76 -18.74 -0.61
CA THR A 75 -5.43 -18.15 -0.51
C THR A 75 -5.51 -16.63 -0.58
N LEU A 76 -4.46 -15.93 -0.11
CA LEU A 76 -4.38 -14.47 -0.21
C LEU A 76 -4.47 -14.00 -1.67
N GLY A 77 -3.77 -14.69 -2.59
CA GLY A 77 -3.83 -14.35 -4.02
C GLY A 77 -5.23 -14.47 -4.61
N THR A 78 -5.97 -15.54 -4.26
CA THR A 78 -7.38 -15.69 -4.67
C THR A 78 -8.24 -14.55 -4.12
N LEU A 79 -8.09 -14.21 -2.83
CA LEU A 79 -8.84 -13.11 -2.21
C LEU A 79 -8.52 -11.75 -2.87
N ARG A 80 -7.25 -11.48 -3.20
CA ARG A 80 -6.86 -10.27 -3.95
C ARG A 80 -7.51 -10.23 -5.34
N ASN A 81 -7.53 -11.36 -6.06
CA ASN A 81 -8.18 -11.45 -7.38
C ASN A 81 -9.70 -11.18 -7.29
N ILE A 82 -10.37 -11.69 -6.26
CA ILE A 82 -11.79 -11.39 -6.01
C ILE A 82 -11.96 -9.86 -5.75
N ALA A 83 -11.14 -9.27 -4.90
CA ALA A 83 -11.22 -7.85 -4.59
C ALA A 83 -10.98 -6.94 -5.80
N ILE A 84 -10.07 -7.34 -6.73
CA ILE A 84 -9.83 -6.60 -7.98
C ILE A 84 -11.04 -6.67 -8.91
N ASN A 85 -11.73 -7.80 -8.99
CA ASN A 85 -12.95 -7.89 -9.79
C ASN A 85 -14.06 -6.96 -9.28
N GLU A 86 -14.09 -6.70 -7.97
CA GLU A 86 -15.04 -5.77 -7.32
C GLU A 86 -14.65 -4.28 -7.45
N ALA A 87 -13.46 -3.98 -7.97
CA ALA A 87 -12.96 -2.63 -8.13
C ALA A 87 -13.51 -1.97 -9.39
N ASP A 88 -13.82 -0.68 -9.34
CA ASP A 88 -14.35 0.11 -10.47
C ASP A 88 -13.29 0.99 -11.12
N GLY A 89 -12.10 1.12 -10.51
CA GLY A 89 -11.03 2.01 -10.95
C GLY A 89 -10.35 1.59 -12.25
N LEU A 90 -9.89 2.59 -13.01
CA LEU A 90 -8.99 2.37 -14.14
C LEU A 90 -7.63 1.83 -13.67
N TYR A 91 -7.18 2.28 -12.49
CA TYR A 91 -5.99 1.80 -11.81
C TYR A 91 -6.38 1.04 -10.55
N VAL A 92 -5.57 0.05 -10.19
CA VAL A 92 -5.61 -0.63 -8.89
C VAL A 92 -4.29 -0.38 -8.16
N CYS A 93 -4.35 -0.25 -6.84
CA CYS A 93 -3.21 -0.06 -5.96
C CYS A 93 -3.29 -1.05 -4.81
N GLN A 94 -2.25 -1.85 -4.57
CA GLN A 94 -2.20 -2.72 -3.40
C GLN A 94 -2.17 -1.90 -2.12
N TRP A 95 -3.01 -2.28 -1.15
CA TRP A 95 -3.24 -1.53 0.09
C TRP A 95 -3.40 -2.49 1.26
N ASP A 96 -2.30 -2.89 1.88
CA ASP A 96 -2.35 -3.86 2.97
C ASP A 96 -2.98 -3.24 4.24
N ASP A 97 -3.67 -4.06 5.03
CA ASP A 97 -4.48 -3.63 6.16
C ASP A 97 -3.67 -3.23 7.41
N ASP A 98 -2.37 -3.53 7.40
CA ASP A 98 -1.50 -3.43 8.58
C ASP A 98 -0.32 -2.46 8.44
N ASP A 99 -0.23 -1.77 7.29
CA ASP A 99 0.83 -0.80 7.02
C ASP A 99 0.38 0.66 7.22
N TRP A 100 1.29 1.60 6.99
CA TRP A 100 1.00 3.02 7.01
C TRP A 100 1.40 3.69 5.69
N TYR A 101 0.59 4.65 5.24
CA TYR A 101 0.73 5.28 3.94
C TYR A 101 0.72 6.79 4.03
N HIS A 102 1.69 7.42 3.39
CA HIS A 102 1.78 8.86 3.21
C HIS A 102 0.55 9.38 2.44
N ASN A 103 0.04 10.57 2.80
CA ASN A 103 -1.16 11.13 2.18
C ASN A 103 -1.02 11.46 0.68
N ASN A 104 0.20 11.57 0.14
CA ASN A 104 0.46 11.78 -1.28
C ASN A 104 0.82 10.49 -2.04
N ARG A 105 0.72 9.29 -1.41
CA ARG A 105 1.14 8.05 -2.07
C ARG A 105 0.47 7.87 -3.43
N LEU A 106 -0.85 7.95 -3.50
CA LEU A 106 -1.59 7.73 -4.74
C LEU A 106 -1.28 8.79 -5.79
N LEU A 107 -1.16 10.06 -5.38
CA LEU A 107 -0.85 11.17 -6.29
C LEU A 107 0.55 11.00 -6.89
N CYS A 108 1.58 10.78 -6.06
CA CYS A 108 2.96 10.59 -6.52
C CYS A 108 3.09 9.39 -7.47
N GLN A 109 2.46 8.25 -7.14
CA GLN A 109 2.49 7.07 -8.00
C GLN A 109 1.79 7.30 -9.34
N TYR A 110 0.64 7.97 -9.35
CA TYR A 110 -0.06 8.32 -10.58
C TYR A 110 0.75 9.30 -11.45
N GLU A 111 1.31 10.35 -10.86
CA GLU A 111 2.15 11.31 -11.58
C GLU A 111 3.39 10.65 -12.20
N ALA A 112 4.02 9.71 -11.49
CA ALA A 112 5.14 8.93 -12.01
C ALA A 112 4.74 8.08 -13.23
N ILE A 113 3.57 7.44 -13.20
CA ILE A 113 3.02 6.68 -14.33
C ILE A 113 2.84 7.58 -15.57
N ILE A 114 2.25 8.76 -15.38
CA ILE A 114 1.98 9.70 -16.48
C ILE A 114 3.28 10.28 -17.03
N ALA A 115 4.21 10.69 -16.18
CA ALA A 115 5.50 11.24 -16.56
C ALA A 115 6.34 10.23 -17.35
N ALA A 116 6.39 8.97 -16.92
CA ALA A 116 7.11 7.89 -17.59
C ALA A 116 6.36 7.32 -18.81
N LYS A 117 5.07 7.67 -19.01
CA LYS A 117 4.19 7.16 -20.09
C LYS A 117 4.07 5.63 -20.08
N VAL A 118 4.00 5.04 -18.87
CA VAL A 118 3.83 3.61 -18.65
C VAL A 118 2.46 3.31 -18.04
N SER A 119 2.22 2.05 -17.68
CA SER A 119 0.92 1.58 -17.18
C SER A 119 0.87 1.39 -15.67
N GLY A 120 2.00 1.45 -14.98
CA GLY A 120 2.07 1.26 -13.53
C GLY A 120 3.35 1.82 -12.92
N SER A 121 3.41 1.83 -11.60
CA SER A 121 4.55 2.26 -10.79
C SER A 121 4.75 1.33 -9.59
N ILE A 122 6.01 1.22 -9.15
CA ILE A 122 6.40 0.45 -7.98
C ILE A 122 7.48 1.22 -7.21
N LEU A 123 7.41 1.17 -5.87
CA LEU A 123 8.44 1.77 -5.02
C LEU A 123 9.64 0.83 -4.92
N THR A 124 10.84 1.40 -4.97
CA THR A 124 12.08 0.63 -4.80
C THR A 124 12.66 0.71 -3.39
N GLN A 125 12.12 1.58 -2.54
CA GLN A 125 12.49 1.69 -1.13
C GLN A 125 11.27 1.98 -0.28
N TRP A 126 11.27 1.43 0.94
CA TRP A 126 10.29 1.69 1.98
C TRP A 126 10.97 2.15 3.27
N LEU A 127 10.22 2.82 4.13
CA LEU A 127 10.52 2.80 5.55
C LEU A 127 10.02 1.46 6.12
N VAL A 128 10.78 0.89 7.05
CA VAL A 128 10.43 -0.38 7.70
C VAL A 128 10.49 -0.16 9.20
N PHE A 129 9.50 -0.64 9.93
CA PHE A 129 9.43 -0.48 11.38
C PHE A 129 9.31 -1.84 12.07
N ASP A 130 10.22 -2.08 13.01
CA ASP A 130 10.15 -3.23 13.91
C ASP A 130 9.34 -2.86 15.16
N GLY A 131 8.10 -3.34 15.23
CA GLY A 131 7.21 -3.08 16.35
C GLY A 131 7.62 -3.77 17.65
N GLU A 132 8.50 -4.79 17.63
CA GLU A 132 9.03 -5.43 18.83
C GLU A 132 10.16 -4.61 19.46
N SER A 133 11.12 -4.17 18.67
CA SER A 133 12.27 -3.39 19.15
C SER A 133 12.03 -1.88 19.15
N GLY A 134 11.00 -1.40 18.48
CA GLY A 134 10.72 0.02 18.30
C GLY A 134 11.72 0.74 17.37
N ARG A 135 12.41 0.00 16.49
CA ARG A 135 13.43 0.52 15.58
C ARG A 135 12.87 0.77 14.20
N ALA A 136 13.35 1.84 13.57
CA ALA A 136 12.97 2.21 12.22
C ALA A 136 14.16 2.16 11.26
N PHE A 137 13.89 1.78 10.01
CA PHE A 137 14.91 1.59 8.99
C PHE A 137 14.45 2.20 7.65
N LYS A 138 15.40 2.64 6.85
CA LYS A 138 15.22 2.86 5.42
C LYS A 138 15.71 1.62 4.68
N SER A 139 14.84 0.99 3.90
CA SER A 139 15.16 -0.28 3.24
C SER A 139 16.26 -0.14 2.19
N ASN A 140 16.95 -1.24 1.90
CA ASN A 140 17.74 -1.37 0.68
C ASN A 140 16.86 -1.20 -0.57
N ILE A 141 17.49 -0.96 -1.72
CA ILE A 141 16.81 -0.86 -3.01
C ILE A 141 16.42 -2.25 -3.49
N ARG A 142 15.12 -2.46 -3.74
CA ARG A 142 14.53 -3.65 -4.36
C ARG A 142 13.15 -3.30 -4.89
N ASN A 143 12.54 -4.18 -5.69
CA ASN A 143 11.14 -4.03 -6.06
C ASN A 143 10.25 -4.42 -4.87
N TRP A 144 9.53 -3.43 -4.32
CA TRP A 144 8.62 -3.67 -3.21
C TRP A 144 7.21 -3.97 -3.75
N GLU A 145 6.93 -5.25 -3.96
CA GLU A 145 5.76 -5.80 -4.65
C GLU A 145 4.43 -5.24 -4.08
N GLY A 146 4.29 -5.17 -2.75
CA GLY A 146 3.13 -4.61 -2.07
C GLY A 146 2.88 -3.11 -2.30
N SER A 147 3.77 -2.42 -3.02
CA SER A 147 3.58 -1.00 -3.38
C SER A 147 3.00 -0.79 -4.77
N VAL A 148 2.75 -1.84 -5.54
CA VAL A 148 2.33 -1.72 -6.94
C VAL A 148 1.04 -0.91 -7.09
N MET A 149 1.06 0.00 -8.07
CA MET A 149 -0.11 0.67 -8.63
C MET A 149 -0.05 0.53 -10.15
N CYS A 150 -1.07 -0.04 -10.77
CA CYS A 150 -1.07 -0.20 -12.23
C CYS A 150 -2.49 -0.25 -12.80
N LYS A 151 -2.61 -0.22 -14.13
CA LYS A 151 -3.90 -0.37 -14.80
C LYS A 151 -4.54 -1.71 -14.42
N LYS A 152 -5.85 -1.66 -14.11
CA LYS A 152 -6.63 -2.80 -13.67
C LYS A 152 -6.66 -3.94 -14.70
N ASP A 153 -6.75 -3.61 -15.99
CA ASP A 153 -6.81 -4.59 -17.08
C ASP A 153 -5.57 -5.51 -17.11
N LEU A 154 -4.38 -4.96 -16.83
CA LEU A 154 -3.14 -5.74 -16.76
C LEU A 154 -3.11 -6.70 -15.57
N VAL A 155 -3.68 -6.28 -14.44
CA VAL A 155 -3.80 -7.16 -13.28
C VAL A 155 -4.83 -8.26 -13.52
N LEU A 156 -5.93 -7.94 -14.21
CA LEU A 156 -6.92 -8.96 -14.59
C LEU A 156 -6.38 -9.95 -15.63
N GLU A 157 -5.47 -9.53 -16.50
CA GLU A 157 -4.83 -10.38 -17.51
C GLU A 157 -3.96 -11.47 -16.88
N LYS A 158 -3.09 -11.10 -15.93
CA LYS A 158 -2.14 -12.02 -15.27
C LYS A 158 -2.72 -12.62 -13.99
N GLY A 159 -3.34 -11.82 -13.14
CA GLY A 159 -3.80 -12.20 -11.79
C GLY A 159 -2.67 -12.37 -10.79
N TYR A 160 -3.04 -12.36 -9.51
CA TYR A 160 -2.20 -12.82 -8.41
C TYR A 160 -2.14 -14.35 -8.42
N ASP A 161 -0.98 -14.92 -8.08
CA ASP A 161 -0.84 -16.37 -8.02
C ASP A 161 -1.65 -16.97 -6.86
N ASN A 162 -2.21 -18.17 -7.06
CA ASN A 162 -3.08 -18.83 -6.07
C ASN A 162 -2.25 -19.42 -4.91
N VAL A 163 -1.59 -18.56 -4.15
CA VAL A 163 -0.80 -18.89 -2.97
C VAL A 163 -1.05 -17.86 -1.86
N SER A 164 -0.67 -18.18 -0.62
CA SER A 164 -0.86 -17.28 0.52
C SER A 164 0.38 -16.47 0.90
N LYS A 165 1.49 -16.65 0.20
CA LYS A 165 2.75 -15.89 0.39
C LYS A 165 3.47 -15.76 -0.93
N GLY A 166 3.91 -14.54 -1.26
CA GLY A 166 4.55 -14.24 -2.54
C GLY A 166 3.57 -14.38 -3.72
N GLU A 167 2.29 -14.17 -3.46
CA GLU A 167 1.22 -14.20 -4.45
C GLU A 167 1.35 -13.09 -5.50
N ASP A 168 2.05 -12.02 -5.18
CA ASP A 168 2.30 -10.84 -6.01
C ASP A 168 3.53 -11.00 -6.93
N THR A 169 4.48 -11.87 -6.60
CA THR A 169 5.74 -12.01 -7.34
C THR A 169 5.52 -12.28 -8.83
N GLY A 170 4.67 -13.24 -9.18
CA GLY A 170 4.40 -13.58 -10.58
C GLY A 170 3.72 -12.45 -11.36
N LEU A 171 2.90 -11.61 -10.69
CA LEU A 171 2.30 -10.42 -11.29
C LEU A 171 3.37 -9.35 -11.55
N ILE A 172 4.22 -9.08 -10.56
CA ILE A 172 5.28 -8.06 -10.70
C ILE A 172 6.29 -8.45 -11.77
N ASP A 173 6.72 -9.71 -11.81
CA ASP A 173 7.61 -10.22 -12.87
C ASP A 173 7.00 -10.03 -14.26
N TYR A 174 5.71 -10.36 -14.44
CA TYR A 174 4.99 -10.12 -15.68
C TYR A 174 4.98 -8.63 -16.07
N LEU A 175 4.67 -7.73 -15.12
CA LEU A 175 4.62 -6.29 -15.39
C LEU A 175 6.00 -5.72 -15.74
N ILE A 176 7.07 -6.25 -15.14
CA ILE A 176 8.47 -5.87 -15.43
C ILE A 176 8.88 -6.37 -16.82
N GLU A 177 8.64 -7.65 -17.14
CA GLU A 177 8.96 -8.24 -18.46
C GLU A 177 8.29 -7.51 -19.62
N LYS A 178 7.11 -6.96 -19.38
CA LYS A 178 6.35 -6.17 -20.37
C LYS A 178 6.70 -4.68 -20.39
N GLU A 179 7.64 -4.25 -19.55
CA GLU A 179 8.04 -2.83 -19.43
C GLU A 179 6.86 -1.91 -19.07
N TYR A 180 5.88 -2.41 -18.29
CA TYR A 180 4.70 -1.66 -17.90
C TYR A 180 4.92 -0.77 -16.67
N LEU A 181 6.03 -0.95 -15.93
CA LEU A 181 6.29 -0.24 -14.68
C LEU A 181 7.36 0.84 -14.79
N THR A 182 7.15 1.93 -14.07
CA THR A 182 8.21 2.85 -13.64
C THR A 182 8.64 2.56 -12.22
N PHE A 183 9.95 2.66 -11.96
CA PHE A 183 10.56 2.40 -10.66
C PHE A 183 10.78 3.72 -9.93
N MET A 184 10.11 3.89 -8.78
CA MET A 184 10.18 5.11 -7.98
C MET A 184 11.28 5.00 -6.94
N ASN A 185 12.44 5.55 -7.27
CA ASN A 185 13.60 5.60 -6.39
C ASN A 185 13.47 6.76 -5.39
N ASP A 186 14.13 6.62 -4.22
CA ASP A 186 14.20 7.67 -3.18
C ASP A 186 12.82 8.16 -2.67
N MET A 187 11.81 7.30 -2.71
CA MET A 187 10.44 7.59 -2.27
C MET A 187 10.04 6.78 -1.02
N ALA A 188 11.01 6.44 -0.16
CA ALA A 188 10.80 5.58 1.00
C ALA A 188 9.73 6.10 1.97
N GLY A 189 9.58 7.42 2.11
CA GLY A 189 8.58 8.04 2.98
C GLY A 189 7.13 7.84 2.56
N LEU A 190 6.86 7.32 1.35
CA LEU A 190 5.50 7.03 0.90
C LEU A 190 4.87 5.81 1.58
N TYR A 191 5.67 4.94 2.19
CA TYR A 191 5.22 3.66 2.72
C TYR A 191 6.02 3.27 3.97
N ILE A 192 5.34 2.92 5.06
CA ILE A 192 5.97 2.30 6.23
C ILE A 192 5.46 0.87 6.33
N TYR A 193 6.35 -0.09 6.08
CA TYR A 193 6.12 -1.52 6.25
C TYR A 193 6.38 -1.91 7.71
N ILE A 194 5.42 -2.59 8.36
CA ILE A 194 5.42 -2.73 9.81
C ILE A 194 5.45 -4.20 10.21
N TYR A 195 6.46 -4.58 10.98
CA TYR A 195 6.38 -5.82 11.76
C TYR A 195 5.61 -5.58 13.06
N HIS A 196 4.56 -6.36 13.29
CA HIS A 196 3.70 -6.24 14.48
C HIS A 196 3.38 -7.61 15.13
N GLY A 197 4.08 -8.66 14.75
CA GLY A 197 3.97 -10.00 15.34
C GLY A 197 2.82 -10.87 14.81
N CYS A 198 1.84 -10.28 14.09
CA CYS A 198 0.71 -10.99 13.47
C CYS A 198 0.72 -10.89 11.93
N ASN A 199 1.88 -10.60 11.34
CA ASN A 199 2.05 -10.54 9.89
C ASN A 199 1.95 -11.91 9.23
N THR A 200 1.63 -11.96 7.94
CA THR A 200 1.68 -13.20 7.12
C THR A 200 3.11 -13.77 7.07
N TRP A 201 4.11 -12.90 7.01
CA TRP A 201 5.52 -13.28 7.08
C TRP A 201 6.01 -13.34 8.53
N ALA A 202 6.79 -14.36 8.87
CA ALA A 202 7.41 -14.51 10.18
C ALA A 202 8.57 -13.51 10.39
N TYR A 203 8.98 -13.30 11.64
CA TYR A 203 10.06 -12.38 12.02
C TYR A 203 11.35 -12.56 11.21
N ASN A 204 11.73 -13.81 10.87
CA ASN A 204 12.94 -14.09 10.09
C ASN A 204 12.96 -13.35 8.73
N HIS A 205 11.79 -13.18 8.09
CA HIS A 205 11.68 -12.42 6.85
C HIS A 205 11.97 -10.93 7.10
N PHE A 206 11.39 -10.37 8.15
CA PHE A 206 11.64 -8.98 8.52
C PHE A 206 13.07 -8.74 8.99
N ASN A 207 13.63 -9.68 9.77
CA ASN A 207 15.01 -9.57 10.21
C ASN A 207 16.00 -9.52 9.03
N ALA A 208 15.78 -10.33 7.99
CA ALA A 208 16.60 -10.27 6.78
C ALA A 208 16.48 -8.90 6.06
N ILE A 209 15.32 -8.24 6.14
CA ILE A 209 15.14 -6.88 5.62
C ILE A 209 15.90 -5.88 6.50
N PHE A 210 15.76 -5.95 7.83
CA PHE A 210 16.45 -5.05 8.76
C PHE A 210 17.96 -5.14 8.61
N ASP A 211 18.52 -6.36 8.49
CA ASP A 211 19.96 -6.60 8.34
C ASP A 211 20.55 -5.97 7.06
N CYS A 212 19.72 -5.77 6.02
CA CYS A 212 20.09 -5.15 4.76
C CYS A 212 19.70 -3.66 4.66
N SER A 213 19.12 -3.08 5.72
CA SER A 213 18.55 -1.73 5.73
C SER A 213 19.40 -0.77 6.56
N GLU A 214 19.29 0.53 6.26
CA GLU A 214 19.90 1.60 7.04
C GLU A 214 19.01 1.96 8.22
N GLU A 215 19.50 1.80 9.46
CA GLU A 215 18.75 2.22 10.64
C GLU A 215 18.65 3.75 10.72
N ILE A 216 17.43 4.27 10.82
CA ILE A 216 17.15 5.72 10.99
C ILE A 216 16.85 6.03 12.46
N PHE A 217 17.82 5.74 13.31
CA PHE A 217 17.74 5.78 14.78
C PHE A 217 17.05 7.05 15.33
N MET A 218 17.40 8.22 14.81
CA MET A 218 16.85 9.51 15.28
C MET A 218 15.35 9.67 15.04
N HIS A 219 14.74 8.84 14.21
CA HIS A 219 13.34 8.96 13.81
C HIS A 219 12.45 7.82 14.34
N SER A 220 13.02 6.83 15.02
CA SER A 220 12.27 5.66 15.51
C SER A 220 11.13 6.04 16.46
N ASP A 221 11.37 6.95 17.42
CA ASP A 221 10.33 7.45 18.33
C ASP A 221 9.23 8.22 17.59
N PHE A 222 9.60 9.03 16.58
CA PHE A 222 8.63 9.76 15.77
C PHE A 222 7.74 8.80 14.95
N ILE A 223 8.34 7.82 14.29
CA ILE A 223 7.60 6.80 13.54
C ILE A 223 6.67 6.00 14.47
N SER A 224 7.14 5.62 15.66
CA SER A 224 6.28 4.98 16.66
C SER A 224 5.05 5.83 17.01
N LYS A 225 5.23 7.15 17.17
CA LYS A 225 4.11 8.08 17.43
C LYS A 225 3.15 8.23 16.24
N ILE A 226 3.65 8.14 15.01
CA ILE A 226 2.80 8.07 13.80
C ILE A 226 1.92 6.81 13.86
N LEU A 227 2.54 5.66 14.12
CA LEU A 227 1.86 4.35 14.04
C LEU A 227 0.82 4.14 15.12
N ASN A 228 0.99 4.76 16.30
CA ASN A 228 0.00 4.72 17.37
C ASN A 228 -1.05 5.85 17.32
N GLY A 229 -1.02 6.69 16.27
CA GLY A 229 -1.99 7.75 16.04
C GLY A 229 -1.79 9.02 16.88
N ALA A 230 -0.66 9.15 17.59
CA ALA A 230 -0.35 10.35 18.37
C ALA A 230 -0.01 11.56 17.49
N ILE A 231 0.36 11.34 16.23
CA ILE A 231 0.65 12.38 15.23
C ILE A 231 -0.38 12.25 14.09
N PRO A 232 -1.07 13.34 13.72
CA PRO A 232 -2.01 13.34 12.59
C PRO A 232 -1.31 12.96 11.28
N ILE A 233 -2.02 12.25 10.38
CA ILE A 233 -1.45 11.75 9.12
C ILE A 233 -0.87 12.89 8.26
N ALA A 234 -1.50 14.05 8.23
CA ALA A 234 -1.01 15.21 7.46
C ALA A 234 0.35 15.71 7.98
N GLU A 235 0.50 15.83 9.31
CA GLU A 235 1.75 16.23 9.95
C GLU A 235 2.83 15.15 9.77
N ALA A 236 2.46 13.88 9.96
CA ALA A 236 3.34 12.75 9.71
C ALA A 236 3.86 12.74 8.26
N SER A 237 2.97 12.97 7.29
CA SER A 237 3.31 13.03 5.87
C SER A 237 4.23 14.20 5.57
N GLN A 238 3.99 15.38 6.13
CA GLN A 238 4.89 16.54 5.97
C GLN A 238 6.30 16.22 6.47
N PHE A 239 6.43 15.60 7.63
CA PHE A 239 7.73 15.17 8.16
C PHE A 239 8.40 14.14 7.25
N LEU A 240 7.67 13.12 6.82
CA LEU A 240 8.19 12.03 6.00
C LEU A 240 8.50 12.47 4.56
N SER A 241 8.00 13.62 4.12
CA SER A 241 8.38 14.23 2.84
C SER A 241 9.89 14.48 2.71
N ASN A 242 10.62 14.60 3.82
CA ASN A 242 12.09 14.67 3.80
C ASN A 242 12.76 13.38 3.27
N TYR A 243 12.04 12.26 3.21
CA TYR A 243 12.46 10.99 2.61
C TYR A 243 11.96 10.81 1.19
N LEU A 244 11.38 11.86 0.59
CA LEU A 244 10.91 11.88 -0.79
C LEU A 244 11.84 12.77 -1.60
N THR A 245 12.78 12.15 -2.33
CA THR A 245 13.63 12.89 -3.28
C THR A 245 13.23 12.45 -4.68
N VAL A 246 12.49 13.28 -5.38
CA VAL A 246 12.17 13.03 -6.80
C VAL A 246 13.39 13.38 -7.63
N LYS A 247 14.16 12.40 -8.03
CA LYS A 247 15.09 12.50 -9.16
C LYS A 247 14.47 11.76 -10.33
N THR A 248 13.73 12.47 -11.18
CA THR A 248 13.59 12.03 -12.55
C THR A 248 14.86 12.48 -13.30
N ASP A 249 15.39 11.65 -14.18
CA ASP A 249 16.57 11.95 -15.00
C ASP A 249 16.34 13.17 -15.91
N ASN A 250 16.02 14.33 -15.38
CA ASN A 250 16.01 15.67 -15.94
C ASN A 250 15.03 16.67 -15.31
N VAL A 251 14.25 16.31 -14.26
CA VAL A 251 13.39 17.29 -13.56
C VAL A 251 13.40 16.99 -12.06
N THR A 252 13.93 17.92 -11.28
CA THR A 252 13.82 17.89 -9.82
C THR A 252 12.48 18.50 -9.46
N TYR A 253 11.52 17.71 -9.01
CA TYR A 253 10.30 18.23 -8.36
C TYR A 253 10.56 18.33 -6.88
N THR A 254 10.74 19.54 -6.39
CA THR A 254 10.58 19.84 -4.97
C THR A 254 9.08 20.05 -4.78
N LEU A 255 8.44 19.25 -3.94
CA LEU A 255 7.09 19.58 -3.46
C LEU A 255 7.22 20.90 -2.69
N LEU A 256 6.90 22.01 -3.36
CA LEU A 256 6.83 23.33 -2.76
C LEU A 256 5.56 23.40 -1.90
N GLU A 257 5.71 24.03 -0.74
CA GLU A 257 4.79 24.36 0.34
C GLU A 257 3.34 24.67 -0.05
#